data_a11f20f3c0b735f77c9475a181feec39
#
_entry.id   a11f20f3c0b735f77c9475a181feec39
#
_cell.length_a   1.000
_cell.length_b   1.000
_cell.length_c   1.000
_cell.angle_alpha   90.00
_cell.angle_beta   90.00
_cell.angle_gamma   90.00
#
_symmetry.space_group_name_H-M   'P 1'
#
loop_
_entity.id
_entity.type
_entity.pdbx_description
1 polymer ?
#
loop_
_entity_poly.entity_id
_entity_poly.type
_entity_poly.pdbx_seq_one_letter_code
_entity_poly.pdbx_strand_id
1 'polypeptide(L)'
;MSKKCVVRIRYTEVYGREMLHLGLILPNYGDALAAERLAGAAVAAEEAGFDSGWVTDHLIVPDEHAPVYGSIAEALVSLGFLAGRTSRLQLGVSALIVPQRNPLVALKQLTTLDFLSGGRIVTAVAAGWMEGEFETLGAPFAQRGRLLDEWLDLAKSAFAQMPGRVRYDGELLSVDGWLAPALVRPGGPELWVAGVSRATLRRATKTGVWHPVALAPDALRELREGFDGRTILRVSTYFADEPQAGEDERGRHAIEGPPEWIAARLAEYLDAGCDGFVVNLDHEREGLEERIRRFGAEVLPLLRASSQSTSSR
;
A
#
# COMPACT_ATOMS: atom_id res chain seq x y z
N MET A 1 -20.75 33.54 15.09
CA MET A 1 -20.19 32.18 15.29
C MET A 1 -20.74 31.29 14.19
N SER A 2 -19.99 31.15 13.10
CA SER A 2 -20.38 30.33 11.93
C SER A 2 -20.00 28.87 12.21
N LYS A 3 -20.99 27.97 12.31
CA LYS A 3 -20.76 26.53 12.35
C LYS A 3 -20.25 26.10 10.98
N LYS A 4 -18.94 25.79 10.87
CA LYS A 4 -18.39 25.13 9.70
C LYS A 4 -19.06 23.76 9.60
N CYS A 5 -19.93 23.60 8.62
CA CYS A 5 -20.50 22.32 8.23
C CYS A 5 -19.35 21.51 7.59
N VAL A 6 -18.76 20.58 8.35
CA VAL A 6 -17.83 19.60 7.81
C VAL A 6 -18.69 18.55 7.12
N VAL A 7 -18.77 18.62 5.79
CA VAL A 7 -19.38 17.55 4.99
C VAL A 7 -18.44 16.35 5.10
N ARG A 8 -18.77 15.41 5.99
CA ARG A 8 -18.17 14.07 6.01
C ARG A 8 -18.77 13.29 4.85
N ILE A 9 -18.10 13.27 3.72
CA ILE A 9 -18.41 12.32 2.66
C ILE A 9 -17.95 10.95 3.19
N ARG A 10 -18.90 10.07 3.50
CA ARG A 10 -18.58 8.68 3.85
C ARG A 10 -18.06 8.02 2.58
N TYR A 11 -16.89 7.39 2.66
CA TYR A 11 -16.23 6.65 1.56
C TYR A 11 -17.19 5.63 0.91
N THR A 12 -18.10 5.07 1.68
CA THR A 12 -19.18 4.17 1.25
C THR A 12 -20.20 4.78 0.27
N GLU A 13 -20.31 6.12 0.18
CA GLU A 13 -21.24 6.80 -0.75
C GLU A 13 -20.65 6.97 -2.15
N VAL A 14 -19.31 6.92 -2.29
CA VAL A 14 -18.62 7.12 -3.58
C VAL A 14 -18.25 5.79 -4.24
N TYR A 15 -17.93 4.74 -3.47
CA TYR A 15 -17.40 3.48 -3.99
C TYR A 15 -18.30 2.25 -3.75
N GLY A 16 -19.51 2.43 -3.17
CA GLY A 16 -20.39 1.31 -2.81
C GLY A 16 -19.76 0.46 -1.68
N ARG A 17 -20.57 -0.07 -0.78
CA ARG A 17 -20.10 -1.00 0.24
C ARG A 17 -19.54 -2.27 -0.41
N GLU A 18 -18.41 -2.73 0.11
CA GLU A 18 -18.15 -4.14 0.40
C GLU A 18 -17.65 -5.01 -0.75
N MET A 19 -16.55 -4.64 -1.37
CA MET A 19 -15.72 -5.72 -1.93
C MET A 19 -14.41 -5.80 -1.16
N LEU A 20 -14.10 -6.99 -0.62
CA LEU A 20 -12.83 -7.36 -0.04
C LEU A 20 -11.71 -6.95 -1.00
N HIS A 21 -10.82 -6.03 -0.58
CA HIS A 21 -9.68 -5.63 -1.40
C HIS A 21 -8.55 -6.66 -1.28
N LEU A 22 -8.06 -7.15 -2.41
CA LEU A 22 -6.97 -8.11 -2.46
C LEU A 22 -5.85 -7.62 -3.37
N GLY A 23 -4.75 -7.27 -2.74
CA GLY A 23 -3.49 -6.88 -3.37
C GLY A 23 -2.42 -7.97 -3.28
N LEU A 24 -1.41 -7.87 -4.12
CA LEU A 24 -0.26 -8.76 -4.17
C LEU A 24 1.04 -7.95 -4.08
N ILE A 25 2.00 -8.36 -3.25
CA ILE A 25 3.38 -7.85 -3.30
C ILE A 25 4.07 -8.42 -4.53
N LEU A 26 4.56 -7.52 -5.38
CA LEU A 26 5.28 -7.84 -6.61
C LEU A 26 6.79 -7.94 -6.36
N PRO A 27 7.53 -8.73 -7.15
CA PRO A 27 8.95 -9.03 -6.92
C PRO A 27 9.87 -7.91 -7.43
N ASN A 28 9.76 -6.69 -6.86
CA ASN A 28 10.65 -5.58 -7.22
C ASN A 28 11.95 -5.53 -6.38
N TYR A 29 12.20 -6.52 -5.53
CA TYR A 29 13.43 -6.68 -4.77
C TYR A 29 13.74 -8.17 -4.51
N GLY A 30 14.98 -8.44 -4.02
CA GLY A 30 15.51 -9.77 -3.75
C GLY A 30 16.43 -10.27 -4.88
N ASP A 31 17.09 -11.41 -4.65
CA ASP A 31 18.12 -11.95 -5.56
C ASP A 31 17.56 -12.33 -6.94
N ALA A 32 16.26 -12.65 -6.99
CA ALA A 32 15.58 -13.01 -8.24
C ALA A 32 14.97 -11.80 -8.97
N LEU A 33 15.41 -10.57 -8.67
CA LEU A 33 14.95 -9.36 -9.34
C LEU A 33 15.25 -9.41 -10.84
N ALA A 34 14.20 -9.36 -11.66
CA ALA A 34 14.28 -9.26 -13.11
C ALA A 34 13.05 -8.54 -13.65
N ALA A 35 13.21 -7.74 -14.70
CA ALA A 35 12.11 -6.97 -15.27
C ALA A 35 10.97 -7.85 -15.79
N GLU A 36 11.30 -8.96 -16.46
CA GLU A 36 10.30 -9.91 -16.98
C GLU A 36 9.55 -10.64 -15.85
N ARG A 37 10.24 -10.98 -14.74
CA ARG A 37 9.61 -11.57 -13.56
C ARG A 37 8.65 -10.59 -12.88
N LEU A 38 9.05 -9.33 -12.75
CA LEU A 38 8.19 -8.27 -12.21
C LEU A 38 6.94 -8.07 -13.08
N ALA A 39 7.10 -8.01 -14.40
CA ALA A 39 5.99 -7.87 -15.34
C ALA A 39 5.08 -9.11 -15.35
N GLY A 40 5.67 -10.32 -15.41
CA GLY A 40 4.93 -11.59 -15.39
C GLY A 40 4.08 -11.75 -14.12
N ALA A 41 4.62 -11.42 -12.95
CA ALA A 41 3.87 -11.44 -11.71
C ALA A 41 2.67 -10.45 -11.70
N ALA A 42 2.85 -9.24 -12.25
CA ALA A 42 1.77 -8.26 -12.33
C ALA A 42 0.65 -8.71 -13.29
N VAL A 43 1.01 -9.28 -14.45
CA VAL A 43 0.05 -9.84 -15.40
C VAL A 43 -0.68 -11.04 -14.79
N ALA A 44 0.04 -11.96 -14.15
CA ALA A 44 -0.56 -13.12 -13.49
C ALA A 44 -1.51 -12.69 -12.34
N ALA A 45 -1.18 -11.62 -11.59
CA ALA A 45 -2.07 -11.06 -10.57
C ALA A 45 -3.37 -10.50 -11.19
N GLU A 46 -3.26 -9.76 -12.29
CA GLU A 46 -4.41 -9.24 -13.03
C GLU A 46 -5.31 -10.36 -13.55
N GLU A 47 -4.73 -11.43 -14.09
CA GLU A 47 -5.45 -12.61 -14.59
C GLU A 47 -6.09 -13.43 -13.48
N ALA A 48 -5.40 -13.58 -12.35
CA ALA A 48 -5.87 -14.33 -11.19
C ALA A 48 -6.94 -13.59 -10.37
N GLY A 49 -7.28 -12.35 -10.72
CA GLY A 49 -8.37 -11.59 -10.10
C GLY A 49 -7.97 -10.84 -8.84
N PHE A 50 -6.69 -10.50 -8.68
CA PHE A 50 -6.26 -9.52 -7.69
C PHE A 50 -6.68 -8.10 -8.11
N ASP A 51 -7.00 -7.27 -7.12
CA ASP A 51 -7.41 -5.89 -7.34
C ASP A 51 -6.20 -4.97 -7.56
N SER A 52 -5.04 -5.28 -6.94
CA SER A 52 -3.87 -4.43 -6.97
C SER A 52 -2.53 -5.17 -6.86
N GLY A 53 -1.50 -4.62 -7.48
CA GLY A 53 -0.09 -5.04 -7.38
C GLY A 53 0.76 -3.97 -6.68
N TRP A 54 1.62 -4.38 -5.76
CA TRP A 54 2.35 -3.49 -4.85
C TRP A 54 3.85 -3.74 -4.90
N VAL A 55 4.62 -2.67 -5.00
CA VAL A 55 6.08 -2.72 -4.91
C VAL A 55 6.57 -2.15 -3.57
N THR A 56 7.77 -2.55 -3.16
CA THR A 56 8.44 -2.05 -1.94
C THR A 56 9.36 -0.89 -2.30
N ASP A 57 9.56 0.05 -1.39
CA ASP A 57 10.35 1.26 -1.59
C ASP A 57 11.57 1.31 -0.67
N HIS A 58 12.76 1.28 -1.27
CA HIS A 58 14.04 1.70 -0.73
C HIS A 58 14.86 2.30 -1.86
N LEU A 59 15.79 3.21 -1.56
CA LEU A 59 16.60 3.92 -2.54
C LEU A 59 18.09 3.53 -2.45
N ILE A 60 18.68 3.66 -1.28
CA ILE A 60 20.07 3.29 -1.01
C ILE A 60 20.10 2.59 0.33
N VAL A 61 20.36 1.30 0.31
CA VAL A 61 20.21 0.42 1.47
C VAL A 61 21.58 0.27 2.17
N PRO A 62 21.69 0.54 3.48
CA PRO A 62 22.91 0.25 4.26
C PRO A 62 23.26 -1.23 4.25
N ASP A 63 24.57 -1.53 4.44
CA ASP A 63 25.11 -2.88 4.32
C ASP A 63 24.41 -3.91 5.22
N GLU A 64 24.01 -3.55 6.42
CA GLU A 64 23.30 -4.43 7.36
C GLU A 64 21.93 -4.89 6.85
N HIS A 65 21.33 -4.15 5.92
CA HIS A 65 20.04 -4.45 5.30
C HIS A 65 20.15 -4.95 3.86
N ALA A 66 21.36 -4.93 3.30
CA ALA A 66 21.63 -5.38 1.93
C ALA A 66 21.24 -6.84 1.64
N PRO A 67 21.35 -7.80 2.59
CA PRO A 67 20.88 -9.16 2.37
C PRO A 67 19.38 -9.28 2.02
N VAL A 68 18.57 -8.30 2.41
CA VAL A 68 17.13 -8.31 2.14
C VAL A 68 16.74 -7.34 1.03
N TYR A 69 17.30 -6.13 1.03
CA TYR A 69 16.85 -5.03 0.16
C TYR A 69 17.93 -4.51 -0.77
N GLY A 70 19.13 -5.05 -0.76
CA GLY A 70 20.28 -4.56 -1.56
C GLY A 70 20.04 -4.66 -3.06
N SER A 71 19.25 -5.65 -3.51
CA SER A 71 18.81 -5.77 -4.89
C SER A 71 17.36 -5.29 -4.98
N ILE A 72 17.13 -4.01 -5.24
CA ILE A 72 15.78 -3.42 -5.33
C ILE A 72 15.67 -2.44 -6.50
N ALA A 73 14.58 -2.54 -7.26
CA ALA A 73 14.23 -1.56 -8.29
C ALA A 73 13.43 -0.41 -7.66
N GLU A 74 13.72 0.84 -8.09
CA GLU A 74 13.04 2.04 -7.60
C GLU A 74 11.51 1.93 -7.83
N ALA A 75 10.76 2.24 -6.78
CA ALA A 75 9.34 1.94 -6.71
C ALA A 75 8.51 2.66 -7.80
N LEU A 76 8.66 3.98 -7.94
CA LEU A 76 7.83 4.76 -8.86
C LEU A 76 8.18 4.50 -10.33
N VAL A 77 9.46 4.24 -10.63
CA VAL A 77 9.91 3.82 -11.96
C VAL A 77 9.33 2.43 -12.29
N SER A 78 9.34 1.51 -11.33
CA SER A 78 8.72 0.19 -11.47
C SER A 78 7.22 0.29 -11.75
N LEU A 79 6.48 1.16 -11.06
CA LEU A 79 5.06 1.38 -11.34
C LEU A 79 4.82 1.93 -12.75
N GLY A 80 5.68 2.83 -13.25
CA GLY A 80 5.60 3.32 -14.62
C GLY A 80 5.76 2.21 -15.67
N PHE A 81 6.71 1.30 -15.45
CA PHE A 81 6.91 0.12 -16.28
C PHE A 81 5.69 -0.81 -16.25
N LEU A 82 5.16 -1.09 -15.06
CA LEU A 82 4.00 -1.97 -14.86
C LEU A 82 2.70 -1.37 -15.41
N ALA A 83 2.54 -0.06 -15.37
CA ALA A 83 1.38 0.62 -15.92
C ALA A 83 1.23 0.38 -17.44
N GLY A 84 2.34 0.22 -18.16
CA GLY A 84 2.36 -0.16 -19.56
C GLY A 84 2.20 -1.66 -19.85
N ARG A 85 2.24 -2.51 -18.83
CA ARG A 85 2.14 -3.98 -18.94
C ARG A 85 0.80 -4.54 -18.45
N THR A 86 0.02 -3.76 -17.72
CA THR A 86 -1.29 -4.12 -17.17
C THR A 86 -2.37 -3.19 -17.66
N SER A 87 -3.63 -3.58 -17.57
CA SER A 87 -4.77 -2.80 -18.09
C SER A 87 -5.82 -2.46 -17.01
N ARG A 88 -5.99 -3.29 -16.00
CA ARG A 88 -7.01 -3.16 -14.94
C ARG A 88 -6.42 -3.10 -13.53
N LEU A 89 -5.28 -3.81 -13.32
CA LEU A 89 -4.64 -3.92 -12.02
C LEU A 89 -4.31 -2.54 -11.48
N GLN A 90 -4.79 -2.23 -10.27
CA GLN A 90 -4.30 -1.06 -9.54
C GLN A 90 -2.83 -1.28 -9.17
N LEU A 91 -2.05 -0.21 -9.17
CA LEU A 91 -0.61 -0.27 -8.94
C LEU A 91 -0.24 0.63 -7.77
N GLY A 92 0.50 0.10 -6.81
CA GLY A 92 0.82 0.81 -5.58
C GLY A 92 2.21 0.58 -5.02
N VAL A 93 2.58 1.43 -4.06
CA VAL A 93 3.79 1.26 -3.25
C VAL A 93 3.41 0.95 -1.80
N SER A 94 3.96 -0.12 -1.24
CA SER A 94 3.75 -0.53 0.14
C SER A 94 5.10 -0.60 0.90
N ALA A 95 5.57 0.54 1.47
CA ALA A 95 5.02 1.88 1.40
C ALA A 95 6.03 2.86 0.81
N LEU A 96 5.56 3.91 0.13
CA LEU A 96 6.40 5.00 -0.35
C LEU A 96 6.89 5.85 0.83
N ILE A 97 8.20 5.96 0.97
CA ILE A 97 8.84 6.76 2.02
C ILE A 97 9.03 8.20 1.54
N VAL A 98 7.98 8.99 1.65
CA VAL A 98 7.98 10.38 1.14
C VAL A 98 9.12 11.23 1.71
N PRO A 99 9.45 11.17 3.02
CA PRO A 99 10.48 12.04 3.58
C PRO A 99 11.93 11.75 3.14
N GLN A 100 12.19 10.64 2.44
CA GLN A 100 13.52 10.31 1.90
C GLN A 100 13.85 11.06 0.59
N ARG A 101 12.87 11.69 -0.04
CA ARG A 101 12.99 12.32 -1.35
C ARG A 101 12.42 13.74 -1.33
N ASN A 102 12.65 14.49 -2.41
CA ASN A 102 11.98 15.78 -2.53
C ASN A 102 10.45 15.58 -2.58
N PRO A 103 9.70 16.14 -1.61
CA PRO A 103 8.26 15.90 -1.48
C PRO A 103 7.44 16.41 -2.68
N LEU A 104 7.87 17.49 -3.34
CA LEU A 104 7.20 18.02 -4.53
C LEU A 104 7.46 17.15 -5.76
N VAL A 105 8.67 16.57 -5.88
CA VAL A 105 8.98 15.60 -6.94
C VAL A 105 8.14 14.34 -6.75
N ALA A 106 8.02 13.82 -5.53
CA ALA A 106 7.17 12.65 -5.25
C ALA A 106 5.69 12.93 -5.63
N LEU A 107 5.16 14.10 -5.28
CA LEU A 107 3.81 14.49 -5.67
C LEU A 107 3.64 14.54 -7.19
N LYS A 108 4.61 15.13 -7.91
CA LYS A 108 4.61 15.18 -9.37
C LYS A 108 4.69 13.81 -10.01
N GLN A 109 5.52 12.91 -9.48
CA GLN A 109 5.64 11.54 -9.97
C GLN A 109 4.33 10.77 -9.81
N LEU A 110 3.69 10.85 -8.63
CA LEU A 110 2.41 10.19 -8.37
C LEU A 110 1.29 10.70 -9.29
N THR A 111 1.19 12.00 -9.52
CA THR A 111 0.18 12.57 -10.43
C THR A 111 0.45 12.23 -11.89
N THR A 112 1.72 12.11 -12.28
CA THR A 112 2.11 11.65 -13.61
C THR A 112 1.78 10.17 -13.81
N LEU A 113 2.07 9.33 -12.82
CA LEU A 113 1.72 7.90 -12.83
C LEU A 113 0.20 7.69 -12.89
N ASP A 114 -0.57 8.49 -12.15
CA ASP A 114 -2.05 8.47 -12.20
C ASP A 114 -2.54 8.73 -13.64
N PHE A 115 -2.01 9.77 -14.28
CA PHE A 115 -2.31 10.07 -15.68
C PHE A 115 -1.91 8.94 -16.63
N LEU A 116 -0.68 8.44 -16.55
CA LEU A 116 -0.15 7.40 -17.45
C LEU A 116 -0.85 6.05 -17.27
N SER A 117 -1.28 5.73 -16.06
CA SER A 117 -1.99 4.49 -15.75
C SER A 117 -3.50 4.54 -16.02
N GLY A 118 -4.05 5.71 -16.38
CA GLY A 118 -5.50 5.89 -16.52
C GLY A 118 -6.23 5.85 -15.16
N GLY A 119 -5.62 6.38 -14.10
CA GLY A 119 -6.23 6.48 -12.77
C GLY A 119 -6.09 5.21 -11.90
N ARG A 120 -5.17 4.30 -12.22
CA ARG A 120 -4.98 3.04 -11.48
C ARG A 120 -3.98 3.12 -10.32
N ILE A 121 -3.47 4.31 -9.98
CA ILE A 121 -2.51 4.45 -8.88
C ILE A 121 -3.21 4.50 -7.53
N VAL A 122 -2.69 3.70 -6.61
CA VAL A 122 -2.97 3.72 -5.17
C VAL A 122 -1.62 3.67 -4.44
N THR A 123 -1.44 4.41 -3.37
CA THR A 123 -0.12 4.45 -2.73
C THR A 123 -0.26 4.51 -1.22
N ALA A 124 0.33 3.54 -0.52
CA ALA A 124 0.55 3.64 0.91
C ALA A 124 1.82 4.47 1.16
N VAL A 125 1.70 5.51 1.98
CA VAL A 125 2.82 6.39 2.36
C VAL A 125 3.24 6.15 3.79
N ALA A 126 4.54 6.26 4.07
CA ALA A 126 5.11 6.08 5.40
C ALA A 126 6.19 7.11 5.72
N ALA A 127 6.49 7.26 7.03
CA ALA A 127 7.56 8.13 7.48
C ALA A 127 8.97 7.55 7.26
N GLY A 128 9.09 6.23 7.14
CA GLY A 128 10.37 5.53 7.05
C GLY A 128 10.94 5.13 8.41
N TRP A 129 11.82 4.14 8.41
CA TRP A 129 12.42 3.56 9.63
C TRP A 129 13.94 3.40 9.56
N MET A 130 14.52 3.30 8.37
CA MET A 130 15.93 2.99 8.12
C MET A 130 16.76 4.28 8.15
N GLU A 131 17.29 4.64 9.33
CA GLU A 131 17.99 5.93 9.56
C GLU A 131 19.20 6.10 8.64
N GLY A 132 20.03 5.05 8.44
CA GLY A 132 21.20 5.12 7.56
C GLY A 132 20.87 5.42 6.10
N GLU A 133 19.70 5.02 5.62
CA GLU A 133 19.21 5.41 4.29
C GLU A 133 18.93 6.91 4.21
N PHE A 134 18.30 7.48 5.26
CA PHE A 134 18.07 8.93 5.35
C PHE A 134 19.37 9.72 5.40
N GLU A 135 20.36 9.26 6.18
CA GLU A 135 21.68 9.89 6.28
C GLU A 135 22.37 9.94 4.92
N THR A 136 22.39 8.81 4.20
CA THR A 136 23.00 8.72 2.86
C THR A 136 22.32 9.64 1.86
N LEU A 137 21.01 9.80 1.95
CA LEU A 137 20.22 10.67 1.08
C LEU A 137 20.25 12.15 1.52
N GLY A 138 20.86 12.48 2.64
CA GLY A 138 20.84 13.84 3.21
C GLY A 138 19.44 14.27 3.67
N ALA A 139 18.56 13.31 3.98
CA ALA A 139 17.19 13.59 4.38
C ALA A 139 17.05 13.68 5.91
N PRO A 140 16.18 14.55 6.45
CA PRO A 140 16.10 14.82 7.87
C PRO A 140 15.30 13.74 8.63
N PHE A 141 15.95 12.66 9.08
CA PHE A 141 15.30 11.55 9.77
C PHE A 141 14.49 11.97 10.99
N ALA A 142 14.99 12.89 11.82
CA ALA A 142 14.28 13.38 13.01
C ALA A 142 12.96 14.10 12.67
N GLN A 143 12.83 14.68 11.48
CA GLN A 143 11.64 15.41 11.05
C GLN A 143 10.71 14.58 10.17
N ARG A 144 11.04 13.31 9.87
CA ARG A 144 10.31 12.46 8.91
C ARG A 144 8.80 12.36 9.17
N GLY A 145 8.40 12.33 10.44
CA GLY A 145 6.99 12.29 10.81
C GLY A 145 6.25 13.60 10.50
N ARG A 146 6.86 14.75 10.82
CA ARG A 146 6.28 16.10 10.52
C ARG A 146 6.22 16.34 9.03
N LEU A 147 7.27 15.96 8.29
CA LEU A 147 7.30 16.04 6.82
C LEU A 147 6.17 15.22 6.18
N LEU A 148 5.93 14.01 6.67
CA LEU A 148 4.82 13.21 6.17
C LEU A 148 3.46 13.81 6.52
N ASP A 149 3.29 14.35 7.74
CA ASP A 149 2.05 15.00 8.15
C ASP A 149 1.71 16.17 7.24
N GLU A 150 2.69 17.03 6.95
CA GLU A 150 2.52 18.20 6.11
C GLU A 150 2.40 17.84 4.62
N TRP A 151 3.13 16.82 4.17
CA TRP A 151 2.98 16.33 2.80
C TRP A 151 1.57 15.78 2.50
N LEU A 152 0.94 15.12 3.44
CA LEU A 152 -0.45 14.67 3.29
C LEU A 152 -1.41 15.87 3.12
N ASP A 153 -1.18 16.94 3.86
CA ASP A 153 -1.98 18.18 3.73
C ASP A 153 -1.70 18.88 2.40
N LEU A 154 -0.44 18.96 1.99
CA LEU A 154 -0.02 19.48 0.68
C LEU A 154 -0.65 18.67 -0.46
N ALA A 155 -0.56 17.34 -0.43
CA ALA A 155 -1.11 16.46 -1.48
C ALA A 155 -2.62 16.67 -1.65
N LYS A 156 -3.36 16.67 -0.54
CA LYS A 156 -4.80 16.96 -0.54
C LYS A 156 -5.12 18.34 -1.12
N SER A 157 -4.36 19.38 -0.72
CA SER A 157 -4.52 20.74 -1.24
C SER A 157 -4.21 20.82 -2.73
N ALA A 158 -3.11 20.19 -3.16
CA ALA A 158 -2.69 20.18 -4.56
C ALA A 158 -3.70 19.47 -5.46
N PHE A 159 -4.18 18.29 -5.07
CA PHE A 159 -5.19 17.55 -5.83
C PHE A 159 -6.49 18.34 -6.03
N ALA A 160 -6.89 19.16 -5.06
CA ALA A 160 -8.06 20.03 -5.18
C ALA A 160 -7.86 21.20 -6.14
N GLN A 161 -6.61 21.58 -6.45
CA GLN A 161 -6.24 22.72 -7.29
C GLN A 161 -5.78 22.31 -8.70
N MET A 162 -5.52 21.01 -8.92
CA MET A 162 -5.05 20.50 -10.22
C MET A 162 -6.20 20.30 -11.22
N PRO A 163 -5.92 20.44 -12.55
CA PRO A 163 -4.69 20.98 -13.12
C PRO A 163 -4.69 22.51 -13.03
N GLY A 164 -3.53 23.12 -12.70
CA GLY A 164 -3.44 24.57 -12.63
C GLY A 164 -2.38 25.07 -11.68
N ARG A 165 -2.55 26.31 -11.24
CA ARG A 165 -1.67 26.92 -10.25
C ARG A 165 -1.99 26.40 -8.85
N VAL A 166 -1.07 25.64 -8.29
CA VAL A 166 -1.13 25.14 -6.92
C VAL A 166 -0.43 26.12 -5.99
N ARG A 167 -1.12 26.48 -4.90
CA ARG A 167 -0.56 27.27 -3.81
C ARG A 167 -0.76 26.55 -2.50
N TYR A 168 0.33 26.39 -1.78
CA TYR A 168 0.36 25.82 -0.44
C TYR A 168 1.48 26.52 0.35
N ASP A 169 1.19 26.96 1.55
CA ASP A 169 2.15 27.63 2.44
C ASP A 169 2.05 26.95 3.81
N GLY A 170 2.94 25.98 4.05
CA GLY A 170 3.06 25.22 5.28
C GLY A 170 4.31 25.62 6.06
N GLU A 171 4.60 24.88 7.13
CA GLU A 171 5.75 25.16 7.99
C GLU A 171 7.07 24.63 7.40
N LEU A 172 7.02 23.46 6.76
CA LEU A 172 8.17 22.76 6.18
C LEU A 172 8.14 22.76 4.66
N LEU A 173 6.96 22.85 4.06
CA LEU A 173 6.74 22.75 2.62
C LEU A 173 5.98 23.98 2.13
N SER A 174 6.46 24.56 1.05
CA SER A 174 5.70 25.61 0.35
C SER A 174 5.75 25.38 -1.16
N VAL A 175 4.68 25.74 -1.85
CA VAL A 175 4.62 25.67 -3.31
C VAL A 175 3.76 26.83 -3.85
N ASP A 176 4.25 27.49 -4.90
CA ASP A 176 3.48 28.38 -5.74
C ASP A 176 3.91 28.15 -7.19
N GLY A 177 3.15 27.36 -7.92
CA GLY A 177 3.53 26.96 -9.27
C GLY A 177 2.45 26.19 -9.99
N TRP A 178 2.68 25.89 -11.27
CA TRP A 178 1.77 25.09 -12.10
C TRP A 178 2.02 23.61 -11.93
N LEU A 179 0.95 22.86 -11.65
CA LEU A 179 0.99 21.41 -11.55
C LEU A 179 -0.02 20.80 -12.54
N ALA A 180 0.47 19.90 -13.38
CA ALA A 180 -0.24 19.16 -14.42
C ALA A 180 0.46 17.79 -14.60
N PRO A 181 -0.15 16.78 -15.25
CA PRO A 181 -1.42 16.79 -15.97
C PRO A 181 -2.65 16.88 -15.07
N ALA A 182 -3.84 16.94 -15.68
CA ALA A 182 -5.10 16.77 -14.97
C ALA A 182 -5.16 15.39 -14.32
N LEU A 183 -5.73 15.35 -13.13
CA LEU A 183 -6.00 14.08 -12.43
C LEU A 183 -7.07 13.29 -13.17
N VAL A 184 -6.89 11.98 -13.28
CA VAL A 184 -7.86 11.10 -13.94
C VAL A 184 -9.08 10.87 -13.04
N ARG A 185 -8.83 10.71 -11.74
CA ARG A 185 -9.89 10.57 -10.75
C ARG A 185 -10.10 11.88 -9.98
N PRO A 186 -11.35 12.26 -9.66
CA PRO A 186 -11.60 13.34 -8.72
C PRO A 186 -10.89 13.08 -7.38
N GLY A 187 -10.09 14.05 -6.92
CA GLY A 187 -9.31 13.90 -5.68
C GLY A 187 -7.95 13.20 -5.83
N GLY A 188 -7.58 12.79 -7.05
CA GLY A 188 -6.26 12.22 -7.38
C GLY A 188 -6.06 10.76 -6.97
N PRO A 189 -4.79 10.30 -6.95
CA PRO A 189 -4.43 8.98 -6.48
C PRO A 189 -4.91 8.72 -5.06
N GLU A 190 -5.40 7.51 -4.81
CA GLU A 190 -5.79 7.12 -3.45
C GLU A 190 -4.54 6.98 -2.57
N LEU A 191 -4.53 7.69 -1.43
CA LEU A 191 -3.43 7.63 -0.47
C LEU A 191 -3.84 6.84 0.76
N TRP A 192 -3.06 5.82 1.10
CA TRP A 192 -3.16 5.07 2.35
C TRP A 192 -2.03 5.50 3.29
N VAL A 193 -2.14 5.23 4.58
CA VAL A 193 -1.04 5.49 5.53
C VAL A 193 -0.57 4.18 6.14
N ALA A 194 0.74 3.88 5.92
CA ALA A 194 1.33 2.62 6.37
C ALA A 194 2.08 2.74 7.70
N GLY A 195 2.03 1.66 8.48
CA GLY A 195 2.73 1.48 9.74
C GLY A 195 1.84 1.01 10.87
N VAL A 196 2.44 0.74 12.05
CA VAL A 196 1.80 0.08 13.19
C VAL A 196 1.81 0.93 14.47
N SER A 197 1.99 2.26 14.36
CA SER A 197 2.03 3.16 15.51
C SER A 197 0.74 3.96 15.67
N ARG A 198 0.46 4.44 16.88
CA ARG A 198 -0.65 5.39 17.13
C ARG A 198 -0.52 6.67 16.29
N ALA A 199 0.70 7.11 15.99
CA ALA A 199 0.94 8.25 15.08
C ALA A 199 0.50 7.95 13.65
N THR A 200 0.71 6.71 13.18
CA THR A 200 0.23 6.25 11.88
C THR A 200 -1.31 6.28 11.79
N LEU A 201 -2.01 5.79 12.81
CA LEU A 201 -3.48 5.84 12.85
C LEU A 201 -4.02 7.27 12.81
N ARG A 202 -3.41 8.21 13.57
CA ARG A 202 -3.80 9.63 13.48
C ARG A 202 -3.63 10.19 12.06
N ARG A 203 -2.58 9.77 11.32
CA ARG A 203 -2.40 10.16 9.91
C ARG A 203 -3.44 9.51 9.02
N ALA A 204 -3.73 8.23 9.24
CA ALA A 204 -4.71 7.48 8.48
C ALA A 204 -6.12 8.10 8.54
N THR A 205 -6.47 8.84 9.61
CA THR A 205 -7.74 9.58 9.65
C THR A 205 -7.84 10.69 8.59
N LYS A 206 -6.69 11.19 8.07
CA LYS A 206 -6.66 12.20 7.01
C LYS A 206 -7.01 11.62 5.64
N THR A 207 -6.68 10.34 5.43
CA THR A 207 -6.85 9.63 4.14
C THR A 207 -8.02 8.65 4.16
N GLY A 208 -8.45 8.22 5.34
CA GLY A 208 -9.50 7.22 5.52
C GLY A 208 -9.03 5.77 5.37
N VAL A 209 -7.73 5.52 5.12
CA VAL A 209 -7.21 4.15 4.95
C VAL A 209 -5.92 3.94 5.74
N TRP A 210 -5.93 2.93 6.60
CA TRP A 210 -4.77 2.44 7.35
C TRP A 210 -4.22 1.17 6.70
N HIS A 211 -2.89 1.13 6.50
CA HIS A 211 -2.17 0.00 5.90
C HIS A 211 -1.13 -0.57 6.88
N PRO A 212 -1.56 -1.39 7.86
CA PRO A 212 -0.64 -2.07 8.77
C PRO A 212 0.11 -3.20 8.08
N VAL A 213 1.21 -3.65 8.71
CA VAL A 213 2.03 -4.76 8.22
C VAL A 213 2.24 -5.78 9.33
N ALA A 214 2.08 -7.06 8.99
CA ALA A 214 2.49 -8.22 9.79
C ALA A 214 1.99 -8.22 11.25
N LEU A 215 0.77 -7.73 11.50
CA LEU A 215 0.11 -7.81 12.80
C LEU A 215 -0.66 -9.13 12.94
N ALA A 216 -0.70 -9.68 14.15
CA ALA A 216 -1.66 -10.73 14.51
C ALA A 216 -3.08 -10.15 14.63
N PRO A 217 -4.17 -10.97 14.49
CA PRO A 217 -5.55 -10.48 14.54
C PRO A 217 -5.90 -9.68 15.78
N ASP A 218 -5.46 -10.12 16.96
CA ASP A 218 -5.73 -9.43 18.24
C ASP A 218 -5.01 -8.09 18.34
N ALA A 219 -3.73 -8.03 17.91
CA ALA A 219 -2.97 -6.80 17.87
C ALA A 219 -3.57 -5.79 16.88
N LEU A 220 -4.09 -6.27 15.75
CA LEU A 220 -4.80 -5.43 14.78
C LEU A 220 -6.08 -4.86 15.40
N ARG A 221 -6.89 -5.68 16.08
CA ARG A 221 -8.13 -5.27 16.75
C ARG A 221 -7.86 -4.19 17.81
N GLU A 222 -6.85 -4.40 18.65
CA GLU A 222 -6.45 -3.45 19.70
C GLU A 222 -5.97 -2.12 19.14
N LEU A 223 -5.07 -2.15 18.13
CA LEU A 223 -4.55 -0.93 17.53
C LEU A 223 -5.62 -0.15 16.76
N ARG A 224 -6.55 -0.87 16.12
CA ARG A 224 -7.63 -0.28 15.32
C ARG A 224 -8.71 0.42 16.16
N GLU A 225 -8.73 0.20 17.46
CA GLU A 225 -9.74 0.79 18.35
C GLU A 225 -9.83 2.32 18.18
N GLY A 226 -11.05 2.81 17.88
CA GLY A 226 -11.32 4.23 17.61
C GLY A 226 -10.96 4.71 16.19
N PHE A 227 -10.61 3.81 15.28
CA PHE A 227 -10.40 4.13 13.86
C PHE A 227 -11.60 3.69 13.02
N ASP A 228 -12.28 4.64 12.40
CA ASP A 228 -13.49 4.39 11.58
C ASP A 228 -13.20 4.20 10.08
N GLY A 229 -11.92 4.27 9.67
CA GLY A 229 -11.49 4.10 8.28
C GLY A 229 -11.32 2.64 7.87
N ARG A 230 -10.98 2.43 6.59
CA ARG A 230 -10.64 1.12 6.04
C ARG A 230 -9.28 0.66 6.55
N THR A 231 -9.16 -0.64 6.77
CA THR A 231 -7.91 -1.28 7.19
C THR A 231 -7.53 -2.35 6.16
N ILE A 232 -6.40 -2.15 5.47
CA ILE A 232 -5.88 -3.09 4.47
C ILE A 232 -4.54 -3.63 4.97
N LEU A 233 -4.51 -4.87 5.44
CA LEU A 233 -3.33 -5.48 6.07
C LEU A 233 -2.35 -6.02 5.03
N ARG A 234 -1.06 -5.69 5.15
CA ARG A 234 0.00 -6.42 4.46
C ARG A 234 0.39 -7.63 5.30
N VAL A 235 0.29 -8.84 4.73
CA VAL A 235 0.56 -10.11 5.42
C VAL A 235 1.25 -11.10 4.49
N SER A 236 2.18 -11.90 5.03
CA SER A 236 2.81 -13.01 4.30
C SER A 236 1.94 -14.26 4.40
N THR A 237 1.75 -14.92 3.25
CA THR A 237 1.02 -16.19 3.16
C THR A 237 1.83 -17.16 2.31
N TYR A 238 2.03 -18.37 2.80
CA TYR A 238 2.84 -19.40 2.15
C TYR A 238 2.07 -20.69 2.02
N PHE A 239 2.13 -21.33 0.84
CA PHE A 239 1.55 -22.65 0.66
C PHE A 239 2.46 -23.71 1.25
N ALA A 240 1.89 -24.54 2.12
CA ALA A 240 2.52 -25.72 2.73
C ALA A 240 1.47 -26.79 3.00
N ASP A 241 1.94 -28.02 3.22
CA ASP A 241 1.06 -29.15 3.58
C ASP A 241 0.64 -29.08 5.06
N GLU A 242 1.56 -28.66 5.93
CA GLU A 242 1.32 -28.53 7.36
C GLU A 242 0.93 -27.08 7.72
N PRO A 243 -0.18 -26.89 8.44
CA PRO A 243 -0.66 -25.56 8.79
C PRO A 243 0.13 -24.93 9.94
N GLN A 244 0.56 -23.68 9.75
CA GLN A 244 1.24 -22.87 10.76
C GLN A 244 0.81 -21.39 10.65
N ALA A 245 0.68 -20.72 11.80
CA ALA A 245 0.55 -19.26 11.87
C ALA A 245 1.34 -18.75 13.07
N GLY A 246 2.07 -17.65 12.87
CA GLY A 246 2.94 -17.08 13.87
C GLY A 246 3.95 -16.11 13.28
N GLU A 247 5.01 -15.82 14.02
CA GLU A 247 6.07 -14.96 13.55
C GLU A 247 7.04 -15.73 12.64
N ASP A 248 7.36 -15.13 11.48
CA ASP A 248 8.42 -15.60 10.59
C ASP A 248 9.82 -15.30 11.20
N GLU A 249 10.89 -15.75 10.55
CA GLU A 249 12.28 -15.53 10.99
C GLU A 249 12.64 -14.03 11.17
N ARG A 250 11.83 -13.13 10.61
CA ARG A 250 12.00 -11.67 10.73
C ARG A 250 11.07 -11.07 11.81
N GLY A 251 10.43 -11.90 12.65
CA GLY A 251 9.51 -11.47 13.69
C GLY A 251 8.21 -10.85 13.13
N ARG A 252 7.79 -11.25 11.92
CA ARG A 252 6.58 -10.75 11.27
C ARG A 252 5.53 -11.86 11.22
N HIS A 253 4.30 -11.55 11.57
CA HIS A 253 3.23 -12.53 11.52
C HIS A 253 2.99 -13.00 10.08
N ALA A 254 3.01 -14.31 9.88
CA ALA A 254 2.81 -15.00 8.63
C ALA A 254 1.82 -16.15 8.78
N ILE A 255 1.23 -16.57 7.68
CA ILE A 255 0.27 -17.67 7.59
C ILE A 255 0.82 -18.67 6.58
N GLU A 256 0.99 -19.92 7.02
CA GLU A 256 1.50 -20.98 6.17
C GLU A 256 0.57 -22.19 6.24
N GLY A 257 0.26 -22.83 5.10
CA GLY A 257 -0.58 -24.02 5.08
C GLY A 257 -1.31 -24.26 3.76
N PRO A 258 -2.26 -25.20 3.75
CA PRO A 258 -3.14 -25.45 2.62
C PRO A 258 -4.11 -24.27 2.39
N PRO A 259 -4.71 -24.15 1.18
CA PRO A 259 -5.56 -23.03 0.79
C PRO A 259 -6.71 -22.73 1.76
N GLU A 260 -7.38 -23.75 2.24
CA GLU A 260 -8.51 -23.62 3.17
C GLU A 260 -8.07 -23.05 4.53
N TRP A 261 -6.88 -23.46 5.00
CA TRP A 261 -6.29 -22.92 6.22
C TRP A 261 -5.91 -21.45 6.06
N ILE A 262 -5.24 -21.10 4.95
CA ILE A 262 -4.89 -19.71 4.65
C ILE A 262 -6.16 -18.86 4.61
N ALA A 263 -7.20 -19.29 3.90
CA ALA A 263 -8.47 -18.58 3.82
C ALA A 263 -9.13 -18.40 5.21
N ALA A 264 -9.15 -19.46 6.04
CA ALA A 264 -9.70 -19.40 7.38
C ALA A 264 -8.93 -18.43 8.30
N ARG A 265 -7.60 -18.42 8.24
CA ARG A 265 -6.77 -17.47 9.02
C ARG A 265 -6.95 -16.04 8.55
N LEU A 266 -7.06 -15.80 7.24
CA LEU A 266 -7.36 -14.46 6.72
C LEU A 266 -8.78 -14.00 7.12
N ALA A 267 -9.76 -14.91 7.22
CA ALA A 267 -11.10 -14.57 7.68
C ALA A 267 -11.12 -14.05 9.14
N GLU A 268 -10.22 -14.53 10.03
CA GLU A 268 -10.08 -14.01 11.38
C GLU A 268 -9.69 -12.52 11.42
N TYR A 269 -8.93 -12.05 10.44
CA TYR A 269 -8.63 -10.62 10.31
C TYR A 269 -9.84 -9.82 9.83
N LEU A 270 -10.72 -10.39 9.00
CA LEU A 270 -11.98 -9.74 8.63
C LEU A 270 -12.85 -9.55 9.89
N ASP A 271 -12.93 -10.57 10.74
CA ASP A 271 -13.62 -10.49 12.04
C ASP A 271 -12.93 -9.50 13.02
N ALA A 272 -11.62 -9.27 12.86
CA ALA A 272 -10.89 -8.26 13.60
C ALA A 272 -11.08 -6.82 13.02
N GLY A 273 -11.86 -6.68 11.94
CA GLY A 273 -12.18 -5.40 11.32
C GLY A 273 -11.26 -4.99 10.16
N CYS A 274 -10.56 -5.95 9.56
CA CYS A 274 -9.82 -5.73 8.32
C CYS A 274 -10.80 -5.67 7.13
N ASP A 275 -10.53 -4.81 6.15
CA ASP A 275 -11.35 -4.65 4.94
C ASP A 275 -10.65 -5.23 3.69
N GLY A 276 -9.45 -5.77 3.86
CA GLY A 276 -8.70 -6.38 2.77
C GLY A 276 -7.24 -6.65 3.10
N PHE A 277 -6.55 -7.20 2.13
CA PHE A 277 -5.17 -7.67 2.29
C PHE A 277 -4.29 -7.26 1.11
N VAL A 278 -3.01 -7.07 1.41
CA VAL A 278 -1.92 -7.10 0.42
C VAL A 278 -1.04 -8.29 0.81
N VAL A 279 -1.20 -9.39 0.09
CA VAL A 279 -0.50 -10.64 0.41
C VAL A 279 0.89 -10.69 -0.21
N ASN A 280 1.85 -11.27 0.51
CA ASN A 280 3.14 -11.67 -0.02
C ASN A 280 3.15 -13.18 -0.17
N LEU A 281 3.31 -13.69 -1.40
CA LEU A 281 3.31 -15.11 -1.74
C LEU A 281 4.73 -15.66 -1.94
N ASP A 282 5.69 -15.25 -1.09
CA ASP A 282 7.09 -15.65 -1.21
C ASP A 282 7.67 -15.23 -2.58
N HIS A 283 7.66 -13.94 -2.83
CA HIS A 283 8.03 -13.36 -4.12
C HIS A 283 9.51 -13.61 -4.50
N GLU A 284 10.34 -14.04 -3.56
CA GLU A 284 11.75 -14.36 -3.78
C GLU A 284 11.96 -15.76 -4.40
N ARG A 285 11.04 -16.73 -4.15
CA ARG A 285 11.13 -18.09 -4.70
C ARG A 285 10.73 -18.17 -6.17
N GLU A 286 11.27 -19.19 -6.83
CA GLU A 286 10.82 -19.60 -8.17
C GLU A 286 9.33 -20.01 -8.17
N GLY A 287 8.68 -20.02 -9.34
CA GLY A 287 7.28 -20.43 -9.48
C GLY A 287 6.27 -19.42 -8.90
N LEU A 288 6.63 -18.15 -8.75
CA LEU A 288 5.74 -17.13 -8.21
C LEU A 288 4.42 -17.00 -8.99
N GLU A 289 4.47 -16.99 -10.31
CA GLU A 289 3.25 -16.86 -11.15
C GLU A 289 2.29 -18.04 -10.94
N GLU A 290 2.80 -19.25 -10.72
CA GLU A 290 1.97 -20.42 -10.39
C GLU A 290 1.30 -20.25 -9.02
N ARG A 291 2.05 -19.79 -8.00
CA ARG A 291 1.46 -19.49 -6.68
C ARG A 291 0.42 -18.39 -6.75
N ILE A 292 0.62 -17.37 -7.58
CA ILE A 292 -0.37 -16.31 -7.81
C ILE A 292 -1.66 -16.90 -8.40
N ARG A 293 -1.57 -17.71 -9.45
CA ARG A 293 -2.72 -18.38 -10.06
C ARG A 293 -3.42 -19.34 -9.08
N ARG A 294 -2.65 -20.09 -8.31
CA ARG A 294 -3.16 -21.00 -7.29
C ARG A 294 -3.92 -20.23 -6.20
N PHE A 295 -3.36 -19.12 -5.70
CA PHE A 295 -4.05 -18.27 -4.71
C PHE A 295 -5.37 -17.73 -5.27
N GLY A 296 -5.36 -17.25 -6.51
CA GLY A 296 -6.56 -16.79 -7.21
C GLY A 296 -7.64 -17.86 -7.37
N ALA A 297 -7.23 -19.10 -7.66
CA ALA A 297 -8.15 -20.20 -7.89
C ALA A 297 -8.68 -20.86 -6.59
N GLU A 298 -7.84 -20.99 -5.57
CA GLU A 298 -8.12 -21.82 -4.40
C GLU A 298 -8.43 -21.01 -3.12
N VAL A 299 -7.80 -19.81 -2.92
CA VAL A 299 -7.97 -19.01 -1.70
C VAL A 299 -8.98 -17.87 -1.89
N LEU A 300 -8.88 -17.12 -3.00
CA LEU A 300 -9.73 -15.96 -3.29
C LEU A 300 -11.25 -16.26 -3.23
N PRO A 301 -11.75 -17.37 -3.83
CA PRO A 301 -13.18 -17.67 -3.76
C PRO A 301 -13.67 -17.95 -2.33
N LEU A 302 -12.85 -18.59 -1.50
CA LEU A 302 -13.17 -18.88 -0.10
C LEU A 302 -13.26 -17.60 0.73
N LEU A 303 -12.33 -16.66 0.53
CA LEU A 303 -12.34 -15.38 1.22
C LEU A 303 -13.54 -14.51 0.81
N ARG A 304 -13.88 -14.46 -0.48
CA ARG A 304 -15.04 -13.72 -0.96
C ARG A 304 -16.36 -14.29 -0.43
N ALA A 305 -16.47 -15.60 -0.27
CA ALA A 305 -17.63 -16.23 0.33
C ALA A 305 -17.76 -15.90 1.84
N SER A 306 -16.65 -15.87 2.57
CA SER A 306 -16.62 -15.51 3.99
C SER A 306 -17.01 -14.05 4.23
N SER A 307 -16.53 -13.11 3.40
CA SER A 307 -16.86 -11.68 3.54
C SER A 307 -18.35 -11.38 3.35
N GLN A 308 -19.05 -12.12 2.48
CA GLN A 308 -20.48 -11.96 2.25
C GLN A 308 -21.33 -12.45 3.44
N SER A 309 -20.86 -13.44 4.18
CA SER A 309 -21.55 -13.99 5.35
C SER A 309 -21.48 -13.08 6.58
N THR A 310 -20.42 -12.30 6.71
CA THR A 310 -20.22 -11.36 7.83
C THR A 310 -21.06 -10.07 7.64
N SER A 311 -21.34 -9.66 6.41
CA SER A 311 -22.18 -8.49 6.08
C SER A 311 -23.68 -8.71 6.32
N SER A 312 -24.11 -9.96 6.54
CA SER A 312 -25.51 -10.34 6.73
C SER A 312 -25.90 -10.47 8.21
N ARG A 313 -24.97 -10.25 9.13
CA ARG A 313 -25.18 -10.27 10.58
C ARG A 313 -25.09 -8.86 11.15
#